data_2768261356d286e81e79b1df546e2623
#
_entry.id   2768261356d286e81e79b1df546e2623
#
_cell.length_a   1.000
_cell.length_b   1.000
_cell.length_c   1.000
_cell.angle_alpha   90.00
_cell.angle_beta   90.00
_cell.angle_gamma   90.00
#
_symmetry.space_group_name_H-M   'P 1'
#
loop_
_entity.id
_entity.type
_entity.pdbx_description
1 polymer ?
#
loop_
_entity_poly.entity_id
_entity_poly.type
_entity_poly.pdbx_seq_one_letter_code
_entity_poly.pdbx_strand_id
1 'polypeptide(L)'
;MKKFEYTPPEQPRELILKLGQKITDRIGHTVTAEDPEYYGLEALVTDEMAEVALKMKVRKPMTLAQIVKATGKEEKVLEELLQEMSNIGLLEYNWENPKHEKQYVLPMYVPGSAEFFNMKLDQIKEHPEVASFFERMAFLPLQKVTPMAVSYTHLTLPTIA
;
A
#
# COMPACT_ATOMS: atom_id res chain seq x y z
N MET A 1 26.30 7.67 -4.10
CA MET A 1 25.32 6.65 -3.67
C MET A 1 25.26 5.56 -4.73
N LYS A 2 25.42 4.29 -4.38
CA LYS A 2 25.17 3.21 -5.35
C LYS A 2 23.69 3.21 -5.67
N LYS A 3 23.34 3.22 -6.96
CA LYS A 3 21.98 3.10 -7.43
C LYS A 3 21.47 1.71 -7.01
N PHE A 4 20.31 1.62 -6.41
CA PHE A 4 19.68 0.34 -6.12
C PHE A 4 19.26 -0.32 -7.43
N GLU A 5 19.75 -1.53 -7.67
CA GLU A 5 19.36 -2.32 -8.84
C GLU A 5 18.48 -3.48 -8.33
N TYR A 6 17.19 -3.40 -8.66
CA TYR A 6 16.25 -4.47 -8.38
C TYR A 6 16.25 -5.48 -9.52
N THR A 7 16.39 -6.74 -9.17
CA THR A 7 16.25 -7.87 -10.10
C THR A 7 14.99 -8.62 -9.73
N PRO A 8 13.99 -8.67 -10.62
CA PRO A 8 12.76 -9.42 -10.37
C PRO A 8 13.06 -10.91 -10.13
N PRO A 9 12.32 -11.58 -9.23
CA PRO A 9 12.47 -13.02 -9.03
C PRO A 9 11.99 -13.80 -10.27
N GLU A 10 12.62 -14.95 -10.54
CA GLU A 10 12.20 -15.85 -11.64
C GLU A 10 10.75 -16.34 -11.46
N GLN A 11 10.31 -16.50 -10.23
CA GLN A 11 8.95 -16.90 -9.87
C GLN A 11 8.35 -15.87 -8.91
N PRO A 12 7.65 -14.86 -9.44
CA PRO A 12 7.00 -13.85 -8.62
C PRO A 12 5.89 -14.46 -7.74
N ARG A 13 5.77 -13.91 -6.52
CA ARG A 13 4.70 -14.30 -5.58
C ARG A 13 3.35 -13.83 -6.09
N GLU A 14 2.48 -14.77 -6.42
CA GLU A 14 1.17 -14.49 -7.04
C GLU A 14 0.26 -13.61 -6.16
N LEU A 15 0.26 -13.85 -4.84
CA LEU A 15 -0.54 -13.04 -3.91
C LEU A 15 -0.07 -11.58 -3.86
N ILE A 16 1.22 -11.35 -3.96
CA ILE A 16 1.78 -10.00 -4.00
C ILE A 16 1.44 -9.29 -5.32
N LEU A 17 1.51 -10.00 -6.45
CA LEU A 17 1.04 -9.45 -7.74
C LEU A 17 -0.43 -9.05 -7.69
N LYS A 18 -1.29 -9.93 -7.14
CA LYS A 18 -2.72 -9.65 -6.98
C LYS A 18 -2.97 -8.46 -6.05
N LEU A 19 -2.22 -8.37 -4.95
CA LEU A 19 -2.34 -7.24 -4.02
C LEU A 19 -1.87 -5.95 -4.67
N GLY A 20 -0.71 -5.94 -5.33
CA GLY A 20 -0.21 -4.80 -6.08
C GLY A 20 -1.20 -4.32 -7.13
N GLN A 21 -1.78 -5.25 -7.91
CA GLN A 21 -2.83 -4.93 -8.89
C GLN A 21 -4.07 -4.33 -8.25
N LYS A 22 -4.44 -4.78 -7.05
CA LYS A 22 -5.61 -4.29 -6.34
C LYS A 22 -5.46 -2.87 -5.82
N ILE A 23 -4.26 -2.50 -5.36
CA ILE A 23 -4.00 -1.21 -4.72
C ILE A 23 -3.30 -0.20 -5.62
N THR A 24 -2.88 -0.58 -6.84
CA THR A 24 -2.24 0.36 -7.77
C THR A 24 -3.15 1.53 -8.10
N ASP A 25 -2.57 2.71 -8.18
CA ASP A 25 -3.23 3.94 -8.64
C ASP A 25 -3.16 4.12 -10.17
N ARG A 26 -2.41 3.25 -10.85
CA ARG A 26 -2.19 3.32 -12.31
C ARG A 26 -3.32 2.65 -13.07
N ILE A 27 -4.30 3.44 -13.49
CA ILE A 27 -5.48 2.97 -14.23
C ILE A 27 -5.05 2.31 -15.55
N GLY A 28 -5.52 1.07 -15.77
CA GLY A 28 -5.24 0.30 -16.99
C GLY A 28 -3.85 -0.32 -17.07
N HIS A 29 -3.02 -0.17 -16.01
CA HIS A 29 -1.73 -0.83 -15.92
C HIS A 29 -1.87 -2.24 -15.33
N THR A 30 -1.19 -3.20 -15.93
CA THR A 30 -1.05 -4.55 -15.35
C THR A 30 0.24 -4.60 -14.53
N VAL A 31 0.12 -4.83 -13.23
CA VAL A 31 1.26 -4.90 -12.32
C VAL A 31 2.07 -6.17 -12.59
N THR A 32 3.38 -5.99 -12.74
CA THR A 32 4.37 -7.04 -12.95
C THR A 32 5.40 -7.06 -11.82
N ALA A 33 6.28 -8.04 -11.80
CA ALA A 33 7.35 -8.11 -10.82
C ALA A 33 8.40 -6.99 -10.95
N GLU A 34 8.41 -6.26 -12.06
CA GLU A 34 9.29 -5.09 -12.28
C GLU A 34 8.71 -3.79 -11.72
N ASP A 35 7.47 -3.82 -11.27
CA ASP A 35 6.76 -2.63 -10.82
C ASP A 35 7.02 -2.32 -9.35
N PRO A 36 7.01 -1.02 -8.97
CA PRO A 36 7.18 -0.59 -7.57
C PRO A 36 6.16 -1.20 -6.63
N GLU A 37 4.93 -1.41 -7.09
CA GLU A 37 3.86 -2.04 -6.34
C GLU A 37 4.24 -3.47 -5.94
N TYR A 38 4.94 -4.20 -6.81
CA TYR A 38 5.36 -5.54 -6.51
C TYR A 38 6.54 -5.56 -5.54
N TYR A 39 7.67 -4.96 -5.91
CA TYR A 39 8.88 -5.11 -5.10
C TYR A 39 8.81 -4.40 -3.74
N GLY A 40 8.04 -3.31 -3.63
CA GLY A 40 7.79 -2.67 -2.35
C GLY A 40 6.94 -3.53 -1.42
N LEU A 41 5.91 -4.19 -1.96
CA LEU A 41 5.10 -5.14 -1.19
C LEU A 41 5.88 -6.42 -0.87
N GLU A 42 6.60 -6.97 -1.84
CA GLU A 42 7.33 -8.23 -1.67
C GLU A 42 8.35 -8.16 -0.54
N ALA A 43 8.99 -7.02 -0.35
CA ALA A 43 9.99 -6.79 0.68
C ALA A 43 9.43 -6.91 2.11
N LEU A 44 8.17 -6.51 2.32
CA LEU A 44 7.61 -6.32 3.66
C LEU A 44 6.38 -7.19 3.95
N VAL A 45 5.66 -7.60 2.92
CA VAL A 45 4.33 -8.22 3.06
C VAL A 45 4.46 -9.74 2.95
N THR A 46 3.99 -10.46 3.98
CA THR A 46 3.88 -11.92 3.93
C THR A 46 2.68 -12.36 3.09
N ASP A 47 2.65 -13.63 2.68
CA ASP A 47 1.50 -14.17 1.94
C ASP A 47 0.22 -14.12 2.78
N GLU A 48 0.32 -14.37 4.08
CA GLU A 48 -0.82 -14.28 4.99
C GLU A 48 -1.38 -12.84 5.09
N MET A 49 -0.51 -11.83 5.17
CA MET A 49 -0.91 -10.43 5.13
C MET A 49 -1.60 -10.09 3.80
N ALA A 50 -1.04 -10.59 2.69
CA ALA A 50 -1.62 -10.37 1.37
C ALA A 50 -3.01 -11.00 1.23
N GLU A 51 -3.21 -12.22 1.75
CA GLU A 51 -4.53 -12.87 1.78
C GLU A 51 -5.58 -12.03 2.52
N VAL A 52 -5.24 -11.50 3.69
CA VAL A 52 -6.13 -10.64 4.47
C VAL A 52 -6.43 -9.34 3.72
N ALA A 53 -5.39 -8.66 3.20
CA ALA A 53 -5.55 -7.42 2.44
C ALA A 53 -6.40 -7.61 1.17
N LEU A 54 -6.30 -8.76 0.51
CA LEU A 54 -7.13 -9.11 -0.64
C LEU A 54 -8.62 -9.26 -0.30
N LYS A 55 -8.98 -9.53 0.95
CA LYS A 55 -10.38 -9.56 1.42
C LYS A 55 -10.91 -8.17 1.81
N MET A 56 -10.03 -7.21 2.05
CA MET A 56 -10.41 -5.84 2.39
C MET A 56 -10.78 -5.04 1.13
N LYS A 57 -11.60 -3.99 1.31
CA LYS A 57 -11.92 -3.04 0.22
C LYS A 57 -10.95 -1.86 0.29
N VAL A 58 -10.37 -1.49 -0.85
CA VAL A 58 -9.46 -0.34 -0.93
C VAL A 58 -10.18 0.94 -0.52
N ARG A 59 -9.54 1.72 0.37
CA ARG A 59 -10.02 3.02 0.92
C ARG A 59 -11.38 2.95 1.63
N LYS A 60 -11.79 1.76 2.09
CA LYS A 60 -13.02 1.62 2.89
C LYS A 60 -12.65 1.10 4.28
N PRO A 61 -13.00 1.85 5.34
CA PRO A 61 -12.79 1.40 6.71
C PRO A 61 -13.54 0.10 7.00
N MET A 62 -12.89 -0.82 7.69
CA MET A 62 -13.48 -2.07 8.17
C MET A 62 -13.08 -2.30 9.62
N THR A 63 -14.05 -2.68 10.46
CA THR A 63 -13.79 -3.08 11.85
C THR A 63 -13.16 -4.49 11.88
N LEU A 64 -12.52 -4.84 13.02
CA LEU A 64 -11.99 -6.19 13.24
C LEU A 64 -13.06 -7.27 12.97
N ALA A 65 -14.26 -7.11 13.51
CA ALA A 65 -15.36 -8.06 13.30
C ALA A 65 -15.75 -8.24 11.82
N GLN A 66 -15.71 -7.16 11.03
CA GLN A 66 -15.98 -7.24 9.59
C GLN A 66 -14.87 -7.98 8.85
N ILE A 67 -13.60 -7.81 9.25
CA ILE A 67 -12.47 -8.49 8.63
C ILE A 67 -12.47 -9.98 9.04
N VAL A 68 -12.76 -10.30 10.31
CA VAL A 68 -12.98 -11.68 10.77
C VAL A 68 -14.02 -12.38 9.89
N LYS A 69 -15.18 -11.73 9.69
CA LYS A 69 -16.24 -12.29 8.83
C LYS A 69 -15.80 -12.50 7.38
N ALA A 70 -14.97 -11.59 6.86
CA ALA A 70 -14.50 -11.67 5.47
C ALA A 70 -13.41 -12.72 5.26
N THR A 71 -12.58 -12.98 6.28
CA THR A 71 -11.42 -13.89 6.21
C THR A 71 -11.69 -15.27 6.79
N GLY A 72 -12.59 -15.37 7.77
CA GLY A 72 -12.84 -16.59 8.54
C GLY A 72 -11.72 -16.94 9.53
N LYS A 73 -10.74 -16.03 9.73
CA LYS A 73 -9.65 -16.24 10.68
C LYS A 73 -10.11 -16.04 12.12
N GLU A 74 -9.39 -16.65 13.07
CA GLU A 74 -9.60 -16.41 14.49
C GLU A 74 -9.30 -14.95 14.84
N GLU A 75 -10.17 -14.35 15.68
CA GLU A 75 -10.14 -12.90 15.97
C GLU A 75 -8.82 -12.43 16.55
N LYS A 76 -8.28 -13.16 17.55
CA LYS A 76 -7.03 -12.78 18.22
C LYS A 76 -5.82 -12.83 17.26
N VAL A 77 -5.73 -13.89 16.46
CA VAL A 77 -4.66 -14.06 15.47
C VAL A 77 -4.75 -12.96 14.40
N LEU A 78 -5.96 -12.65 13.98
CA LEU A 78 -6.19 -11.58 12.99
C LEU A 78 -5.87 -10.21 13.57
N GLU A 79 -6.19 -9.93 14.82
CA GLU A 79 -5.86 -8.63 15.45
C GLU A 79 -4.35 -8.41 15.52
N GLU A 80 -3.58 -9.43 15.92
CA GLU A 80 -2.11 -9.37 15.93
C GLU A 80 -1.57 -9.12 14.52
N LEU A 81 -2.08 -9.84 13.52
CA LEU A 81 -1.68 -9.68 12.12
C LEU A 81 -2.00 -8.28 11.57
N LEU A 82 -3.20 -7.76 11.85
CA LEU A 82 -3.60 -6.40 11.44
C LEU A 82 -2.73 -5.33 12.11
N GLN A 83 -2.29 -5.57 13.34
CA GLN A 83 -1.35 -4.68 14.02
C GLN A 83 0.02 -4.69 13.32
N GLU A 84 0.53 -5.85 12.91
CA GLU A 84 1.77 -5.95 12.15
C GLU A 84 1.65 -5.28 10.79
N MET A 85 0.54 -5.52 10.07
CA MET A 85 0.25 -4.87 8.78
C MET A 85 0.21 -3.34 8.91
N SER A 86 -0.31 -2.82 10.02
CA SER A 86 -0.30 -1.39 10.30
C SER A 86 1.10 -0.88 10.65
N ASN A 87 1.87 -1.67 11.40
CA ASN A 87 3.23 -1.33 11.78
C ASN A 87 4.18 -1.21 10.59
N ILE A 88 4.05 -2.08 9.60
CA ILE A 88 4.87 -1.95 8.37
C ILE A 88 4.37 -0.85 7.43
N GLY A 89 3.15 -0.35 7.61
CA GLY A 89 2.55 0.69 6.77
C GLY A 89 1.67 0.17 5.63
N LEU A 90 1.28 -1.12 5.66
CA LEU A 90 0.35 -1.67 4.68
C LEU A 90 -1.09 -1.23 4.94
N LEU A 91 -1.46 -1.04 6.21
CA LEU A 91 -2.78 -0.56 6.62
C LEU A 91 -2.69 0.74 7.39
N GLU A 92 -3.68 1.59 7.17
CA GLU A 92 -4.03 2.69 8.06
C GLU A 92 -5.05 2.22 9.09
N TYR A 93 -5.19 2.98 10.19
CA TYR A 93 -6.28 2.78 11.14
C TYR A 93 -6.80 4.11 11.69
N ASN A 94 -8.05 4.12 12.07
CA ASN A 94 -8.71 5.26 12.70
C ASN A 94 -9.84 4.82 13.64
N TRP A 95 -10.46 5.78 14.33
CA TRP A 95 -11.64 5.61 15.17
C TRP A 95 -12.77 6.54 14.73
N GLU A 96 -12.76 6.94 13.46
CA GLU A 96 -13.69 7.92 12.89
C GLU A 96 -15.03 7.28 12.53
N ASN A 97 -15.73 6.78 13.56
CA ASN A 97 -17.09 6.26 13.44
C ASN A 97 -17.89 6.55 14.71
N PRO A 98 -19.24 6.51 14.68
CA PRO A 98 -20.09 6.87 15.81
C PRO A 98 -19.85 6.07 17.08
N LYS A 99 -19.31 4.87 16.96
CA LYS A 99 -19.03 3.97 18.09
C LYS A 99 -17.59 4.11 18.62
N HIS A 100 -16.74 4.91 17.97
CA HIS A 100 -15.32 5.01 18.28
C HIS A 100 -14.60 3.66 18.30
N GLU A 101 -15.02 2.73 17.44
CA GLU A 101 -14.36 1.45 17.24
C GLU A 101 -13.16 1.63 16.33
N LYS A 102 -12.08 0.88 16.61
CA LYS A 102 -10.92 0.86 15.71
C LYS A 102 -11.31 0.27 14.36
N GLN A 103 -10.99 0.99 13.30
CA GLN A 103 -11.19 0.56 11.92
C GLN A 103 -9.86 0.54 11.18
N TYR A 104 -9.69 -0.44 10.32
CA TYR A 104 -8.52 -0.59 9.45
C TYR A 104 -8.90 -0.23 8.02
N VAL A 105 -7.99 0.41 7.31
CA VAL A 105 -8.16 0.84 5.93
C VAL A 105 -7.02 0.32 5.09
N LEU A 106 -7.32 -0.38 4.01
CA LEU A 106 -6.34 -0.70 2.99
C LEU A 106 -6.21 0.51 2.06
N PRO A 107 -5.09 1.25 2.08
CA PRO A 107 -4.89 2.40 1.21
C PRO A 107 -4.61 1.96 -0.23
N MET A 108 -4.55 2.92 -1.14
CA MET A 108 -3.90 2.72 -2.44
C MET A 108 -2.38 2.62 -2.24
N TYR A 109 -1.67 2.18 -3.27
CA TYR A 109 -0.22 2.15 -3.19
C TYR A 109 0.35 3.58 -3.15
N VAL A 110 -0.14 4.47 -4.01
CA VAL A 110 0.16 5.91 -4.01
C VAL A 110 -1.12 6.70 -4.25
N PRO A 111 -1.47 7.68 -3.40
CA PRO A 111 -0.88 7.94 -2.08
C PRO A 111 -1.31 6.89 -1.06
N GLY A 112 -0.40 6.41 -0.24
CA GLY A 112 -0.71 5.48 0.85
C GLY A 112 0.46 4.56 1.22
N SER A 113 0.39 3.27 0.86
CA SER A 113 1.35 2.28 1.35
C SER A 113 2.80 2.61 1.00
N ALA A 114 3.08 3.15 -0.18
CA ALA A 114 4.44 3.51 -0.58
C ALA A 114 5.06 4.56 0.35
N GLU A 115 4.30 5.59 0.72
CA GLU A 115 4.74 6.62 1.66
C GLU A 115 4.91 6.04 3.06
N PHE A 116 3.96 5.24 3.54
CA PHE A 116 4.03 4.65 4.88
C PHE A 116 5.19 3.67 5.05
N PHE A 117 5.53 2.88 4.03
CA PHE A 117 6.71 2.01 4.04
C PHE A 117 8.00 2.80 4.29
N ASN A 118 8.05 4.06 3.88
CA ASN A 118 9.20 4.93 4.00
C ASN A 118 9.21 5.80 5.27
N MET A 119 8.26 5.63 6.19
CA MET A 119 8.24 6.39 7.43
C MET A 119 9.18 5.84 8.52
N LYS A 120 9.69 4.62 8.36
CA LYS A 120 10.60 3.97 9.33
C LYS A 120 11.99 3.82 8.75
N LEU A 121 12.96 4.50 9.34
CA LEU A 121 14.36 4.48 8.89
C LEU A 121 14.99 3.08 8.94
N ASP A 122 14.64 2.28 9.96
CA ASP A 122 15.18 0.93 10.09
C ASP A 122 14.62 0.02 8.99
N GLN A 123 13.33 0.16 8.66
CA GLN A 123 12.71 -0.56 7.55
C GLN A 123 13.38 -0.22 6.20
N ILE A 124 13.72 1.06 5.96
CA ILE A 124 14.43 1.47 4.74
C ILE A 124 15.86 0.93 4.72
N LYS A 125 16.53 0.83 5.86
CA LYS A 125 17.89 0.27 5.93
C LYS A 125 17.91 -1.23 5.64
N GLU A 126 16.93 -1.96 6.14
CA GLU A 126 16.79 -3.40 5.94
C GLU A 126 16.27 -3.73 4.54
N HIS A 127 15.37 -2.91 4.01
CA HIS A 127 14.69 -3.07 2.73
C HIS A 127 14.79 -1.80 1.86
N PRO A 128 15.98 -1.53 1.29
CA PRO A 128 16.19 -0.31 0.49
C PRO A 128 15.33 -0.25 -0.78
N GLU A 129 14.80 -1.37 -1.23
CA GLU A 129 13.85 -1.48 -2.34
C GLU A 129 12.57 -0.68 -2.14
N VAL A 130 12.12 -0.47 -0.90
CA VAL A 130 10.92 0.33 -0.64
C VAL A 130 11.14 1.82 -0.91
N ALA A 131 12.38 2.30 -0.79
CA ALA A 131 12.75 3.69 -1.10
C ALA A 131 12.99 3.92 -2.60
N SER A 132 13.33 2.87 -3.36
CA SER A 132 13.60 2.99 -4.80
C SER A 132 12.37 3.39 -5.62
N PHE A 133 11.17 3.22 -5.09
CA PHE A 133 9.94 3.73 -5.67
C PHE A 133 10.00 5.25 -5.91
N PHE A 134 10.48 6.03 -4.93
CA PHE A 134 10.60 7.48 -5.08
C PHE A 134 11.67 7.88 -6.09
N GLU A 135 12.74 7.11 -6.20
CA GLU A 135 13.77 7.29 -7.21
C GLU A 135 13.18 7.12 -8.63
N ARG A 136 12.36 6.09 -8.84
CA ARG A 136 11.63 5.88 -10.09
C ARG A 136 10.61 6.98 -10.37
N MET A 137 9.89 7.42 -9.36
CA MET A 137 8.91 8.51 -9.48
C MET A 137 9.53 9.80 -10.00
N ALA A 138 10.77 10.11 -9.57
CA ALA A 138 11.49 11.30 -10.01
C ALA A 138 11.83 11.30 -11.51
N PHE A 139 11.90 10.14 -12.15
CA PHE A 139 12.25 9.99 -13.56
C PHE A 139 11.06 9.73 -14.48
N LEU A 140 9.86 9.49 -13.93
CA LEU A 140 8.66 9.30 -14.73
C LEU A 140 7.81 10.58 -14.74
N PRO A 141 7.26 10.99 -15.89
CA PRO A 141 6.31 12.08 -15.92
C PRO A 141 5.13 11.77 -14.97
N LEU A 142 4.83 12.67 -14.05
CA LEU A 142 3.74 12.51 -13.07
C LEU A 142 2.40 12.09 -13.71
N GLN A 143 2.12 12.56 -14.90
CA GLN A 143 0.93 12.19 -15.68
C GLN A 143 0.85 10.69 -16.03
N LYS A 144 2.02 10.00 -16.10
CA LYS A 144 2.07 8.55 -16.35
C LYS A 144 2.03 7.73 -15.06
N VAL A 145 2.37 8.35 -13.93
CA VAL A 145 2.47 7.69 -12.63
C VAL A 145 1.16 7.81 -11.86
N THR A 146 0.53 8.97 -11.86
CA THR A 146 -0.70 9.26 -11.12
C THR A 146 -1.69 10.09 -11.96
N PRO A 147 -2.43 9.47 -12.88
CA PRO A 147 -3.43 10.21 -13.67
C PRO A 147 -4.46 10.95 -12.82
N MET A 148 -4.76 10.45 -11.62
CA MET A 148 -5.70 11.09 -10.70
C MET A 148 -5.10 12.25 -9.89
N ALA A 149 -3.79 12.26 -9.61
CA ALA A 149 -3.16 13.35 -8.86
C ALA A 149 -3.19 14.68 -9.64
N VAL A 150 -3.18 14.60 -10.97
CA VAL A 150 -3.26 15.79 -11.85
C VAL A 150 -4.63 16.47 -11.79
N SER A 151 -5.71 15.75 -11.49
CA SER A 151 -7.05 16.35 -11.41
C SER A 151 -7.26 17.20 -10.14
N TYR A 152 -6.43 17.03 -9.11
CA TYR A 152 -6.49 17.83 -7.88
C TYR A 152 -5.66 19.12 -7.93
N THR A 153 -4.74 19.26 -8.87
CA THR A 153 -3.93 20.48 -9.03
C THR A 153 -4.71 21.66 -9.68
N HIS A 154 -5.93 21.42 -10.14
CA HIS A 154 -6.81 22.47 -10.68
C HIS A 154 -7.83 23.03 -9.68
N LEU A 155 -7.68 22.75 -8.40
CA LEU A 155 -8.39 23.50 -7.38
C LEU A 155 -7.76 24.89 -7.32
N THR A 156 -8.33 25.82 -8.09
CA THR A 156 -8.02 27.25 -8.02
C THR A 156 -8.14 27.70 -6.56
N LEU A 157 -7.02 28.15 -6.00
CA LEU A 157 -7.05 28.94 -4.77
C LEU A 157 -8.02 30.10 -4.97
N PRO A 158 -8.99 30.35 -4.07
CA PRO A 158 -9.80 31.52 -4.19
C PRO A 158 -8.91 32.74 -4.15
N THR A 159 -8.95 33.53 -5.21
CA THR A 159 -8.29 34.82 -5.27
C THR A 159 -8.97 35.68 -4.22
N ILE A 160 -8.24 35.98 -3.15
CA ILE A 160 -8.69 36.98 -2.17
C ILE A 160 -8.55 38.32 -2.87
N ALA A 161 -9.69 38.90 -3.23
CA ALA A 161 -9.75 40.25 -3.69
C ALA A 161 -9.68 41.22 -2.51
#